data_dcf82a15a4920c2145ae514bb6e8865c
#
_entry.id   dcf82a15a4920c2145ae514bb6e8865c
#
_cell.length_a   1.000
_cell.length_b   1.000
_cell.length_c   1.000
_cell.angle_alpha   90.00
_cell.angle_beta   90.00
_cell.angle_gamma   90.00
#
_symmetry.space_group_name_H-M   'P 1'
#
loop_
_entity.id
_entity.type
_entity.pdbx_description
1 polymer ?
#
loop_
_entity_poly.entity_id
_entity_poly.type
_entity_poly.pdbx_seq_one_letter_code
_entity_poly.pdbx_strand_id
1 'polypeptide(L)'
;MNPKDQIKENLSITDVVSTYIRLEKSGSQFRARCPFHNEKTPSFYVSPERKSFHCFGCGAHGDIFSFVEKIENIPFFEALKILSDRAGISLKDSQRNKEESRLISLLADATIHFEENLQRSSEGREYLMSRGLSEE
;
A
#
# COMPACT_ATOMS: atom_id res chain seq x y z
N MET A 1 16.61 4.38 -11.80
CA MET A 1 15.52 3.37 -11.80
C MET A 1 14.81 3.42 -10.46
N ASN A 2 13.51 3.48 -10.46
CA ASN A 2 12.71 3.53 -9.23
C ASN A 2 12.83 2.19 -8.47
N PRO A 3 12.93 2.18 -7.13
CA PRO A 3 12.95 0.94 -6.35
C PRO A 3 11.84 -0.05 -6.67
N LYS A 4 10.65 0.43 -7.00
CA LYS A 4 9.51 -0.40 -7.44
C LYS A 4 9.81 -1.20 -8.72
N ASP A 5 10.45 -0.55 -9.68
CA ASP A 5 10.78 -1.18 -10.96
C ASP A 5 11.87 -2.23 -10.79
N GLN A 6 12.88 -1.93 -9.96
CA GLN A 6 13.93 -2.88 -9.60
C GLN A 6 13.36 -4.13 -8.90
N ILE A 7 12.41 -3.94 -7.98
CA ILE A 7 11.73 -5.06 -7.31
C ILE A 7 10.94 -5.90 -8.32
N LYS A 8 10.20 -5.27 -9.23
CA LYS A 8 9.43 -5.97 -10.28
C LYS A 8 10.31 -6.69 -11.32
N GLU A 9 11.55 -6.29 -11.47
CA GLU A 9 12.52 -6.99 -12.33
C GLU A 9 13.17 -8.18 -11.61
N ASN A 10 13.46 -8.03 -10.32
CA ASN A 10 14.13 -9.06 -9.53
C ASN A 10 13.20 -10.12 -8.95
N LEU A 11 11.92 -9.78 -8.75
CA LEU A 11 10.91 -10.70 -8.22
C LEU A 11 9.84 -11.03 -9.26
N SER A 12 9.66 -12.32 -9.49
CA SER A 12 8.51 -12.80 -10.26
C SER A 12 7.25 -12.76 -9.41
N ILE A 13 6.14 -12.29 -9.99
CA ILE A 13 4.83 -12.32 -9.32
C ILE A 13 4.42 -13.75 -8.95
N THR A 14 4.74 -14.74 -9.77
CA THR A 14 4.47 -16.16 -9.49
C THR A 14 5.22 -16.66 -8.27
N ASP A 15 6.47 -16.26 -8.11
CA ASP A 15 7.28 -16.66 -6.95
C ASP A 15 6.73 -16.03 -5.66
N VAL A 16 6.39 -14.76 -5.70
CA VAL A 16 5.80 -14.07 -4.54
C VAL A 16 4.45 -14.69 -4.18
N VAL A 17 3.55 -14.88 -5.12
CA VAL A 17 2.22 -15.44 -4.87
C VAL A 17 2.31 -16.90 -4.39
N SER A 18 3.22 -17.69 -4.94
CA SER A 18 3.40 -19.10 -4.56
C SER A 18 3.90 -19.31 -3.13
N THR A 19 4.45 -18.28 -2.48
CA THR A 19 4.80 -18.34 -1.05
C THR A 19 3.57 -18.31 -0.14
N TYR A 20 2.44 -17.84 -0.63
CA TYR A 20 1.18 -17.71 0.12
C TYR A 20 0.13 -18.75 -0.26
N ILE A 21 0.02 -19.01 -1.57
CA ILE A 21 -0.97 -19.94 -2.10
C ILE A 21 -0.36 -20.89 -3.13
N ARG A 22 -0.94 -22.08 -3.26
CA ARG A 22 -0.50 -23.04 -4.26
C ARG A 22 -1.02 -22.66 -5.63
N LEU A 23 -0.11 -22.41 -6.57
CA LEU A 23 -0.42 -22.11 -7.96
C LEU A 23 -0.36 -23.37 -8.82
N GLU A 24 -1.36 -23.53 -9.71
CA GLU A 24 -1.42 -24.56 -10.74
C GLU A 24 -1.23 -23.93 -12.12
N LYS A 25 -0.43 -24.55 -12.97
CA LYS A 25 -0.22 -24.06 -14.33
C LYS A 25 -1.49 -24.20 -15.16
N SER A 26 -1.87 -23.13 -15.85
CA SER A 26 -3.02 -23.07 -16.74
C SER A 26 -2.66 -22.33 -18.04
N GLY A 27 -2.15 -23.07 -19.04
CA GLY A 27 -1.61 -22.48 -20.25
C GLY A 27 -0.37 -21.65 -20.01
N SER A 28 -0.38 -20.38 -20.43
CA SER A 28 0.68 -19.39 -20.18
C SER A 28 0.56 -18.68 -18.82
N GLN A 29 -0.50 -18.98 -18.08
CA GLN A 29 -0.80 -18.37 -16.79
C GLN A 29 -0.79 -19.42 -15.67
N PHE A 30 -0.92 -18.95 -14.45
CA PHE A 30 -1.15 -19.79 -13.27
C PHE A 30 -2.52 -19.47 -12.68
N ARG A 31 -3.15 -20.47 -12.09
CA ARG A 31 -4.45 -20.32 -11.42
C ARG A 31 -4.41 -20.90 -10.01
N ALA A 32 -5.26 -20.37 -9.16
CA ALA A 32 -5.47 -20.86 -7.80
C ALA A 32 -6.88 -20.51 -7.30
N ARG A 33 -7.22 -21.03 -6.14
CA ARG A 33 -8.34 -20.50 -5.37
C ARG A 33 -7.95 -19.15 -4.81
N CYS A 34 -8.85 -18.18 -4.90
CA CYS A 34 -8.58 -16.83 -4.43
C CYS A 34 -8.38 -16.79 -2.91
N PRO A 35 -7.32 -16.15 -2.40
CA PRO A 35 -7.13 -16.00 -0.97
C PRO A 35 -7.97 -14.86 -0.36
N PHE A 36 -8.61 -14.03 -1.19
CA PHE A 36 -9.34 -12.84 -0.76
C PHE A 36 -10.84 -13.07 -0.60
N HIS A 37 -11.38 -14.19 -1.10
CA HIS A 37 -12.75 -14.59 -0.91
C HIS A 37 -12.87 -16.12 -0.86
N ASN A 38 -13.96 -16.60 -0.29
CA ASN A 38 -14.21 -18.04 -0.20
C ASN A 38 -14.80 -18.56 -1.50
N GLU A 39 -14.16 -19.55 -2.12
CA GLU A 39 -14.62 -20.19 -3.34
C GLU A 39 -14.24 -21.66 -3.40
N LYS A 40 -15.00 -22.43 -4.19
CA LYS A 40 -14.73 -23.86 -4.43
C LYS A 40 -13.93 -24.11 -5.71
N THR A 41 -14.11 -23.25 -6.69
CA THR A 41 -13.47 -23.34 -8.01
C THR A 41 -12.39 -22.29 -8.15
N PRO A 42 -11.23 -22.62 -8.77
CA PRO A 42 -10.16 -21.63 -8.96
C PRO A 42 -10.59 -20.52 -9.92
N SER A 43 -10.59 -19.26 -9.42
CA SER A 43 -10.89 -18.06 -10.22
C SER A 43 -9.79 -17.00 -10.16
N PHE A 44 -8.74 -17.27 -9.42
CA PHE A 44 -7.59 -16.40 -9.27
C PHE A 44 -6.51 -16.77 -10.28
N TYR A 45 -6.16 -15.83 -11.15
CA TYR A 45 -5.16 -16.00 -12.19
C TYR A 45 -3.97 -15.09 -12.00
N VAL A 46 -2.79 -15.62 -12.27
CA VAL A 46 -1.52 -14.89 -12.22
C VAL A 46 -0.87 -14.97 -13.60
N SER A 47 -0.58 -13.83 -14.20
CA SER A 47 0.12 -13.72 -15.48
C SER A 47 1.57 -13.29 -15.24
N PRO A 48 2.55 -14.17 -15.47
CA PRO A 48 3.96 -13.82 -15.38
C PRO A 48 4.35 -12.74 -16.40
N GLU A 49 3.81 -12.85 -17.62
CA GLU A 49 4.08 -11.94 -18.71
C GLU A 49 3.61 -10.51 -18.41
N ARG A 50 2.39 -10.38 -17.89
CA ARG A 50 1.81 -9.08 -17.48
C ARG A 50 2.26 -8.62 -16.11
N LYS A 51 2.97 -9.45 -15.36
CA LYS A 51 3.40 -9.21 -13.98
C LYS A 51 2.23 -8.79 -13.07
N SER A 52 1.07 -9.41 -13.29
CA SER A 52 -0.19 -9.05 -12.62
C SER A 52 -1.04 -10.26 -12.27
N PHE A 53 -1.94 -10.07 -11.31
CA PHE A 53 -2.97 -11.04 -10.96
C PHE A 53 -4.37 -10.46 -11.20
N HIS A 54 -5.33 -11.35 -11.40
CA HIS A 54 -6.74 -11.01 -11.49
C HIS A 54 -7.60 -12.16 -10.96
N CYS A 55 -8.55 -11.85 -10.11
CA CYS A 55 -9.56 -12.79 -9.66
C CYS A 55 -10.90 -12.52 -10.35
N PHE A 56 -11.40 -13.48 -11.09
CA PHE A 56 -12.69 -13.36 -11.78
C PHE A 56 -13.88 -13.57 -10.84
N GLY A 57 -13.66 -14.05 -9.61
CA GLY A 57 -14.70 -14.21 -8.61
C GLY A 57 -15.03 -12.93 -7.85
N CYS A 58 -14.01 -12.28 -7.26
CA CYS A 58 -14.20 -11.06 -6.46
C CYS A 58 -13.72 -9.77 -7.13
N GLY A 59 -13.11 -9.85 -8.32
CA GLY A 59 -12.58 -8.70 -9.05
C GLY A 59 -11.25 -8.14 -8.50
N ALA A 60 -10.65 -8.78 -7.51
CA ALA A 60 -9.34 -8.38 -7.00
C ALA A 60 -8.28 -8.50 -8.10
N HIS A 61 -7.50 -7.45 -8.30
CA HIS A 61 -6.45 -7.40 -9.32
C HIS A 61 -5.33 -6.47 -8.88
N GLY A 62 -4.20 -6.58 -9.55
CA GLY A 62 -3.05 -5.72 -9.29
C GLY A 62 -1.71 -6.39 -9.58
N ASP A 63 -0.66 -5.81 -9.07
CA ASP A 63 0.71 -6.29 -9.16
C ASP A 63 1.17 -6.96 -7.85
N ILE A 64 2.47 -7.27 -7.75
CA ILE A 64 3.06 -7.90 -6.55
C ILE A 64 2.84 -7.08 -5.28
N PHE A 65 2.84 -5.75 -5.38
CA PHE A 65 2.62 -4.87 -4.23
C PHE A 65 1.18 -4.97 -3.77
N SER A 66 0.23 -4.79 -4.68
CA SER A 66 -1.21 -4.90 -4.39
C SER A 66 -1.58 -6.28 -3.82
N PHE A 67 -0.89 -7.33 -4.26
CA PHE A 67 -1.10 -8.67 -3.73
C PHE A 67 -0.67 -8.76 -2.27
N VAL A 68 0.57 -8.29 -1.95
CA VAL A 68 1.10 -8.35 -0.58
C VAL A 68 0.31 -7.43 0.36
N GLU A 69 -0.07 -6.22 -0.07
CA GLU A 69 -0.95 -5.33 0.70
C GLU A 69 -2.25 -6.02 1.11
N LYS A 70 -2.88 -6.72 0.18
CA LYS A 70 -4.16 -7.40 0.42
C LYS A 70 -4.03 -8.64 1.28
N ILE A 71 -3.02 -9.48 1.03
CA ILE A 71 -2.87 -10.77 1.72
C ILE A 71 -2.40 -10.60 3.17
N GLU A 72 -1.49 -9.64 3.41
CA GLU A 72 -0.96 -9.31 4.73
C GLU A 72 -1.80 -8.24 5.45
N ASN A 73 -2.74 -7.60 4.74
CA ASN A 73 -3.53 -6.48 5.25
C ASN A 73 -2.67 -5.34 5.81
N ILE A 74 -1.69 -4.92 5.03
CA ILE A 74 -0.70 -3.89 5.36
C ILE A 74 -0.73 -2.76 4.34
N PRO A 75 -0.27 -1.54 4.71
CA PRO A 75 -0.14 -0.44 3.78
C PRO A 75 0.97 -0.68 2.75
N PHE A 76 0.89 0.03 1.63
CA PHE A 76 1.85 -0.07 0.52
C PHE A 76 3.32 0.03 0.96
N PHE A 77 3.63 0.90 1.89
CA PHE A 77 5.00 1.11 2.36
C PHE A 77 5.59 -0.13 3.04
N GLU A 78 4.80 -0.85 3.81
CA GLU A 78 5.23 -2.10 4.45
C GLU A 78 5.38 -3.23 3.42
N ALA A 79 4.45 -3.31 2.46
CA ALA A 79 4.57 -4.24 1.35
C ALA A 79 5.84 -3.99 0.51
N LEU A 80 6.15 -2.72 0.24
CA LEU A 80 7.38 -2.31 -0.43
C LEU A 80 8.63 -2.76 0.33
N LYS A 81 8.64 -2.61 1.65
CA LYS A 81 9.74 -3.02 2.51
C LYS A 81 9.95 -4.53 2.47
N ILE A 82 8.88 -5.31 2.63
CA ILE A 82 8.93 -6.79 2.57
C ILE A 82 9.49 -7.25 1.22
N LEU A 83 9.00 -6.67 0.13
CA LEU A 83 9.41 -7.06 -1.21
C LEU A 83 10.83 -6.59 -1.55
N SER A 84 11.27 -5.45 -1.04
CA SER A 84 12.66 -4.99 -1.19
C SER A 84 13.65 -5.89 -0.45
N ASP A 85 13.32 -6.31 0.76
CA ASP A 85 14.12 -7.26 1.53
C ASP A 85 14.23 -8.61 0.81
N ARG A 86 13.12 -9.10 0.23
CA ARG A 86 13.12 -10.33 -0.59
C ARG A 86 13.92 -10.20 -1.88
N ALA A 87 13.91 -9.02 -2.49
CA ALA A 87 14.67 -8.72 -3.72
C ALA A 87 16.15 -8.43 -3.46
N GLY A 88 16.58 -8.33 -2.19
CA GLY A 88 17.93 -7.93 -1.81
C GLY A 88 18.25 -6.45 -2.15
N ILE A 89 17.22 -5.62 -2.28
CA ILE A 89 17.33 -4.20 -2.62
C ILE A 89 17.28 -3.38 -1.34
N SER A 90 18.39 -2.66 -1.06
CA SER A 90 18.41 -1.73 0.08
C SER A 90 17.63 -0.47 -0.25
N LEU A 91 16.56 -0.23 0.48
CA LEU A 91 15.86 1.05 0.45
C LEU A 91 16.70 2.10 1.19
N LYS A 92 17.69 2.69 0.52
CA LYS A 92 18.53 3.78 1.08
C LYS A 92 17.72 5.02 1.48
N ASP A 93 16.45 5.09 1.08
CA ASP A 93 15.50 6.13 1.45
C ASP A 93 14.72 5.86 2.76
N SER A 94 15.04 4.77 3.45
CA SER A 94 14.35 4.43 4.71
C SER A 94 14.50 5.51 5.79
N GLN A 95 15.62 6.25 5.82
CA GLN A 95 15.79 7.38 6.74
C GLN A 95 15.01 8.62 6.29
N ARG A 96 15.02 8.93 5.00
CA ARG A 96 14.28 10.08 4.45
C ARG A 96 12.78 9.91 4.60
N ASN A 97 12.25 8.72 4.32
CA ASN A 97 10.83 8.39 4.55
C ASN A 97 10.44 8.35 6.02
N LYS A 98 11.37 7.98 6.91
CA LYS A 98 11.15 8.01 8.35
C LYS A 98 11.10 9.45 8.89
N GLU A 99 11.93 10.33 8.35
CA GLU A 99 11.88 11.77 8.64
C GLU A 99 10.62 12.42 8.08
N GLU A 100 10.24 12.09 6.84
CA GLU A 100 9.00 12.57 6.21
C GLU A 100 7.76 12.11 6.98
N SER A 101 7.68 10.83 7.37
CA SER A 101 6.59 10.30 8.20
C SER A 101 6.55 10.96 9.58
N ARG A 102 7.71 11.24 10.17
CA ARG A 102 7.82 11.96 11.45
C ARG A 102 7.37 13.41 11.32
N LEU A 103 7.72 14.09 10.23
CA LEU A 103 7.26 15.44 9.93
C LEU A 103 5.75 15.51 9.74
N ILE A 104 5.17 14.58 8.99
CA ILE A 104 3.72 14.49 8.79
C ILE A 104 3.00 14.25 10.12
N SER A 105 3.51 13.36 10.97
CA SER A 105 2.96 13.12 12.30
C SER A 105 3.04 14.37 13.18
N LEU A 106 4.18 15.06 13.19
CA LEU A 106 4.37 16.30 13.94
C LEU A 106 3.44 17.42 13.46
N LEU A 107 3.23 17.53 12.14
CA LEU A 107 2.30 18.50 11.55
C LEU A 107 0.85 18.19 11.92
N ALA A 108 0.45 16.92 11.94
CA ALA A 108 -0.87 16.49 12.38
C ALA A 108 -1.11 16.82 13.85
N ASP A 109 -0.15 16.51 14.72
CA ASP A 109 -0.21 16.85 16.15
C ASP A 109 -0.27 18.36 16.40
N ALA A 110 0.52 19.13 15.65
CA ALA A 110 0.50 20.60 15.70
C ALA A 110 -0.86 21.17 15.24
N THR A 111 -1.49 20.58 14.22
CA THR A 111 -2.80 21.01 13.73
C THR A 111 -3.87 20.78 14.81
N ILE A 112 -3.89 19.59 15.41
CA ILE A 112 -4.84 19.27 16.51
C ILE A 112 -4.64 20.23 17.68
N HIS A 113 -3.41 20.47 18.09
CA HIS A 113 -3.11 21.38 19.18
C HIS A 113 -3.51 22.82 18.87
N PHE A 114 -3.31 23.27 17.64
CA PHE A 114 -3.74 24.59 17.18
C PHE A 114 -5.27 24.71 17.18
N GLU A 115 -6.00 23.71 16.69
CA GLU A 115 -7.46 23.69 16.69
C GLU A 115 -8.04 23.72 18.12
N GLU A 116 -7.47 22.93 19.04
CA GLU A 116 -7.86 22.93 20.44
C GLU A 116 -7.65 24.30 21.13
N ASN A 117 -6.50 24.92 20.87
CA ASN A 117 -6.19 26.25 21.40
C ASN A 117 -7.11 27.34 20.78
N LEU A 118 -7.42 27.23 19.50
CA LEU A 118 -8.34 28.15 18.83
C LEU A 118 -9.76 28.05 19.40
N GLN A 119 -10.23 26.84 19.71
CA GLN A 119 -11.54 26.64 20.35
C GLN A 119 -11.61 27.22 21.77
N ARG A 120 -10.49 27.28 22.48
CA ARG A 120 -10.39 27.87 23.81
C ARG A 120 -10.23 29.38 23.81
N SER A 121 -9.74 29.96 22.71
CA SER A 121 -9.46 31.39 22.58
C SER A 121 -10.58 32.10 21.81
N SER A 122 -11.40 32.88 22.52
CA SER A 122 -12.42 33.74 21.89
C SER A 122 -11.81 34.83 20.99
N GLU A 123 -10.69 35.42 21.43
CA GLU A 123 -9.96 36.44 20.67
C GLU A 123 -9.39 35.88 19.35
N GLY A 124 -8.85 34.66 19.37
CA GLY A 124 -8.34 33.99 18.17
C GLY A 124 -9.43 33.71 17.15
N ARG A 125 -10.62 33.28 17.59
CA ARG A 125 -11.78 33.07 16.71
C ARG A 125 -12.30 34.37 16.12
N GLU A 126 -12.46 35.41 16.93
CA GLU A 126 -12.88 36.74 16.45
C GLU A 126 -11.91 37.31 15.40
N TYR A 127 -10.60 37.13 15.60
CA TYR A 127 -9.59 37.55 14.64
C TYR A 127 -9.73 36.83 13.31
N LEU A 128 -9.92 35.49 13.31
CA LEU A 128 -10.10 34.71 12.09
C LEU A 128 -11.40 35.06 11.38
N MET A 129 -12.50 35.28 12.11
CA MET A 129 -13.77 35.72 11.52
C MET A 129 -13.64 37.12 10.90
N SER A 130 -12.88 38.04 11.52
CA SER A 130 -12.62 39.37 10.96
C SER A 130 -11.83 39.32 9.64
N ARG A 131 -11.12 38.22 9.37
CA ARG A 131 -10.38 37.94 8.14
C ARG A 131 -11.18 37.17 7.09
N GLY A 132 -12.47 36.90 7.34
CA GLY A 132 -13.35 36.22 6.40
C GLY A 132 -13.27 34.70 6.40
N LEU A 133 -12.69 34.10 7.44
CA LEU A 133 -12.72 32.65 7.64
C LEU A 133 -13.97 32.27 8.42
N SER A 134 -14.81 31.40 7.84
CA SER A 134 -16.01 30.88 8.48
C SER A 134 -15.70 29.59 9.26
N GLU A 135 -16.46 29.36 10.34
CA GLU A 135 -16.52 28.04 11.01
C GLU A 135 -17.35 27.11 10.11
N GLU A 136 -16.71 26.21 9.34
CA GLU A 136 -17.34 25.02 8.75
C GLU A 136 -16.69 23.79 9.34
#